data_4a29cdccef3c3ff828b159a44b8d1615
#
_entry.id   4a29cdccef3c3ff828b159a44b8d1615
#
_cell.length_a   1.000
_cell.length_b   1.000
_cell.length_c   1.000
_cell.angle_alpha   90.00
_cell.angle_beta   90.00
_cell.angle_gamma   90.00
#
_symmetry.space_group_name_H-M   'P 1'
#
loop_
_entity.id
_entity.type
_entity.pdbx_description
1 polymer ?
#
loop_
_entity_poly.entity_id
_entity_poly.type
_entity_poly.pdbx_seq_one_letter_code
_entity_poly.pdbx_strand_id
1 'polypeptide(L)'
;MIEVRKIKVNEFDLYKSLRIRALTEAPHAFGGTLDEAESKSIDWYRGEVKMWSESENSTIFIALKKDFAIGLCGAFFENKTGRAFICSMWVDPEFRKYRIGNNIVEKASSWLRERGGNQVHAWVAQNNMPAISFYKSLGFVATNEKEILPSNPSESDILYINN
;
A
#
# COMPACT_ATOMS: atom_id res chain seq x y z
N MET A 1 8.38 -20.80 -1.06
CA MET A 1 8.66 -19.79 -2.10
C MET A 1 7.62 -18.68 -2.06
N ILE A 2 8.07 -17.45 -2.14
CA ILE A 2 7.19 -16.27 -2.10
C ILE A 2 7.03 -15.72 -3.51
N GLU A 3 5.78 -15.52 -3.92
CA GLU A 3 5.43 -14.90 -5.20
C GLU A 3 4.92 -13.49 -4.94
N VAL A 4 5.40 -12.51 -5.72
CA VAL A 4 4.87 -11.14 -5.70
C VAL A 4 4.31 -10.85 -7.09
N ARG A 5 3.04 -10.53 -7.15
CA ARG A 5 2.33 -10.27 -8.41
C ARG A 5 1.14 -9.34 -8.21
N LYS A 6 0.57 -8.89 -9.32
CA LYS A 6 -0.69 -8.15 -9.28
C LYS A 6 -1.82 -9.03 -8.75
N ILE A 7 -2.72 -8.41 -8.00
CA ILE A 7 -3.96 -9.06 -7.58
C ILE A 7 -4.84 -9.35 -8.80
N LYS A 8 -5.55 -10.45 -8.78
CA LYS A 8 -6.53 -10.80 -9.81
C LYS A 8 -7.90 -10.27 -9.42
N VAL A 9 -8.73 -9.98 -10.41
CA VAL A 9 -10.04 -9.36 -10.19
C VAL A 9 -10.95 -10.19 -9.29
N ASN A 10 -10.79 -11.51 -9.27
CA ASN A 10 -11.59 -12.41 -8.43
C ASN A 10 -10.99 -12.66 -7.04
N GLU A 11 -9.90 -12.00 -6.70
CA GLU A 11 -9.22 -12.21 -5.41
C GLU A 11 -9.64 -11.19 -4.35
N PHE A 12 -10.88 -10.75 -4.37
CA PHE A 12 -11.39 -9.78 -3.40
C PHE A 12 -11.42 -10.34 -1.98
N ASP A 13 -11.55 -11.65 -1.80
CA ASP A 13 -11.45 -12.30 -0.48
C ASP A 13 -10.04 -12.14 0.11
N LEU A 14 -9.01 -12.31 -0.70
CA LEU A 14 -7.63 -12.10 -0.30
C LEU A 14 -7.40 -10.65 0.10
N TYR A 15 -7.92 -9.72 -0.69
CA TYR A 15 -7.79 -8.29 -0.40
C TYR A 15 -8.46 -7.92 0.92
N LYS A 16 -9.69 -8.40 1.15
CA LYS A 16 -10.41 -8.16 2.39
C LYS A 16 -9.62 -8.69 3.60
N SER A 17 -9.13 -9.93 3.49
CA SER A 17 -8.33 -10.55 4.55
C SER A 17 -7.07 -9.74 4.85
N LEU A 18 -6.34 -9.33 3.82
CA LEU A 18 -5.14 -8.52 3.98
C LEU A 18 -5.44 -7.18 4.66
N ARG A 19 -6.51 -6.49 4.24
CA ARG A 19 -6.91 -5.20 4.82
C ARG A 19 -7.25 -5.33 6.30
N ILE A 20 -8.03 -6.33 6.65
CA ILE A 20 -8.44 -6.56 8.05
C ILE A 20 -7.22 -6.91 8.90
N ARG A 21 -6.36 -7.81 8.42
CA ARG A 21 -5.15 -8.19 9.15
C ARG A 21 -4.21 -7.00 9.33
N ALA A 22 -4.03 -6.19 8.28
CA ALA A 22 -3.17 -5.02 8.32
C ALA A 22 -3.68 -3.98 9.33
N LEU A 23 -4.98 -3.68 9.31
CA LEU A 23 -5.58 -2.71 10.23
C LEU A 23 -5.62 -3.24 11.67
N THR A 24 -5.71 -4.54 11.85
CA THR A 24 -5.66 -5.16 13.19
C THR A 24 -4.26 -5.03 13.79
N GLU A 25 -3.21 -5.28 13.00
CA GLU A 25 -1.82 -5.24 13.47
C GLU A 25 -1.28 -3.80 13.55
N ALA A 26 -1.65 -2.95 12.60
CA ALA A 26 -1.12 -1.59 12.48
C ALA A 26 -2.23 -0.57 12.22
N PRO A 27 -3.12 -0.30 13.20
CA PRO A 27 -4.31 0.52 12.99
C PRO A 27 -4.02 1.96 12.57
N HIS A 28 -2.83 2.47 12.87
CA HIS A 28 -2.45 3.85 12.56
C HIS A 28 -1.65 3.99 11.26
N ALA A 29 -1.40 2.88 10.56
CA ALA A 29 -0.58 2.89 9.35
C ALA A 29 -1.38 3.17 8.07
N PHE A 30 -2.71 3.17 8.16
CA PHE A 30 -3.60 3.30 7.00
C PHE A 30 -4.59 4.43 7.19
N GLY A 31 -5.09 4.98 6.08
CA GLY A 31 -6.07 6.06 6.11
C GLY A 31 -7.48 5.65 6.52
N GLY A 32 -7.77 4.35 6.57
CA GLY A 32 -9.06 3.81 7.02
C GLY A 32 -8.98 3.21 8.41
N THR A 33 -10.11 2.73 8.90
CA THR A 33 -10.20 2.09 10.23
C THR A 33 -10.60 0.63 10.09
N LEU A 34 -10.31 -0.16 11.13
CA LEU A 34 -10.71 -1.56 11.19
C LEU A 34 -12.25 -1.69 11.14
N ASP A 35 -12.96 -0.84 11.88
CA ASP A 35 -14.43 -0.85 11.89
C ASP A 35 -15.01 -0.63 10.49
N GLU A 36 -14.46 0.33 9.74
CA GLU A 36 -14.86 0.57 8.35
C GLU A 36 -14.61 -0.67 7.49
N ALA A 37 -13.41 -1.25 7.62
CA ALA A 37 -13.03 -2.42 6.82
C ALA A 37 -13.93 -3.62 7.11
N GLU A 38 -14.27 -3.85 8.38
CA GLU A 38 -15.14 -4.95 8.78
C GLU A 38 -16.61 -4.71 8.40
N SER A 39 -17.03 -3.45 8.34
CA SER A 39 -18.43 -3.10 8.02
C SER A 39 -18.77 -3.23 6.55
N LYS A 40 -17.76 -3.23 5.66
CA LYS A 40 -17.99 -3.29 4.21
C LYS A 40 -18.41 -4.69 3.78
N SER A 41 -19.40 -4.72 2.86
CA SER A 41 -19.88 -5.99 2.29
C SER A 41 -18.82 -6.62 1.38
N ILE A 42 -19.01 -7.92 1.09
CA ILE A 42 -18.15 -8.61 0.13
C ILE A 42 -18.30 -8.00 -1.27
N ASP A 43 -19.49 -7.51 -1.61
CA ASP A 43 -19.71 -6.84 -2.89
C ASP A 43 -18.94 -5.52 -2.98
N TRP A 44 -18.80 -4.81 -1.87
CA TRP A 44 -17.96 -3.61 -1.84
C TRP A 44 -16.49 -3.98 -2.17
N TYR A 45 -15.97 -5.03 -1.54
CA TYR A 45 -14.59 -5.49 -1.81
C TYR A 45 -14.42 -5.97 -3.24
N ARG A 46 -15.42 -6.67 -3.78
CA ARG A 46 -15.40 -7.07 -5.20
C ARG A 46 -15.28 -5.85 -6.11
N GLY A 47 -16.06 -4.82 -5.84
CA GLY A 47 -16.01 -3.56 -6.60
C GLY A 47 -14.68 -2.83 -6.48
N GLU A 48 -14.11 -2.79 -5.27
CA GLU A 48 -12.80 -2.16 -5.02
C GLU A 48 -11.69 -2.84 -5.82
N VAL A 49 -11.59 -4.16 -5.71
CA VAL A 49 -10.55 -4.90 -6.42
C VAL A 49 -10.72 -4.77 -7.93
N LYS A 50 -11.95 -4.79 -8.41
CA LYS A 50 -12.24 -4.59 -9.83
C LYS A 50 -11.78 -3.22 -10.29
N MET A 51 -12.14 -2.18 -9.55
CA MET A 51 -11.76 -0.80 -9.87
C MET A 51 -10.23 -0.65 -9.93
N TRP A 52 -9.52 -1.13 -8.91
CA TRP A 52 -8.07 -1.04 -8.85
C TRP A 52 -7.37 -1.84 -9.94
N SER A 53 -7.85 -3.07 -10.21
CA SER A 53 -7.15 -3.97 -11.13
C SER A 53 -7.47 -3.72 -12.60
N GLU A 54 -8.63 -3.16 -12.92
CA GLU A 54 -9.02 -2.86 -14.30
C GLU A 54 -8.67 -1.43 -14.73
N SER A 55 -8.31 -0.55 -13.80
CA SER A 55 -7.91 0.81 -14.12
C SER A 55 -6.54 0.84 -14.81
N GLU A 56 -6.38 1.75 -15.76
CA GLU A 56 -5.08 2.02 -16.37
C GLU A 56 -4.14 2.78 -15.41
N ASN A 57 -4.70 3.44 -14.40
CA ASN A 57 -4.00 4.34 -13.49
C ASN A 57 -3.80 3.78 -12.09
N SER A 58 -4.17 2.54 -11.85
CA SER A 58 -3.98 1.92 -10.52
C SER A 58 -3.84 0.42 -10.62
N THR A 59 -3.21 -0.16 -9.59
CA THR A 59 -3.14 -1.60 -9.42
C THR A 59 -2.81 -1.93 -7.97
N ILE A 60 -2.93 -3.19 -7.60
CA ILE A 60 -2.55 -3.70 -6.29
C ILE A 60 -1.60 -4.87 -6.51
N PHE A 61 -0.45 -4.83 -5.83
CA PHE A 61 0.47 -5.96 -5.78
C PHE A 61 0.27 -6.71 -4.48
N ILE A 62 0.31 -8.04 -4.55
CA ILE A 62 0.23 -8.91 -3.37
C ILE A 62 1.41 -9.86 -3.34
N ALA A 63 1.78 -10.24 -2.12
CA ALA A 63 2.77 -11.28 -1.88
C ALA A 63 2.07 -12.51 -1.34
N LEU A 64 2.40 -13.68 -1.88
CA LEU A 64 1.80 -14.94 -1.48
C LEU A 64 2.87 -15.96 -1.15
N LYS A 65 2.63 -16.72 -0.09
CA LYS A 65 3.36 -17.96 0.19
C LYS A 65 2.38 -19.10 -0.08
N LYS A 66 2.59 -19.79 -1.22
CA LYS A 66 1.58 -20.69 -1.77
C LYS A 66 0.30 -19.90 -2.03
N ASP A 67 -0.81 -20.29 -1.42
CA ASP A 67 -2.10 -19.60 -1.60
C ASP A 67 -2.40 -18.62 -0.47
N PHE A 68 -1.48 -18.46 0.48
CA PHE A 68 -1.68 -17.57 1.62
C PHE A 68 -1.10 -16.18 1.34
N ALA A 69 -1.95 -15.16 1.36
CA ALA A 69 -1.53 -13.78 1.14
C ALA A 69 -0.85 -13.23 2.39
N ILE A 70 0.35 -12.68 2.22
CA ILE A 70 1.20 -12.22 3.33
C ILE A 70 1.60 -10.76 3.25
N GLY A 71 1.22 -10.06 2.19
CA GLY A 71 1.51 -8.63 2.04
C GLY A 71 0.81 -8.02 0.85
N LEU A 72 0.76 -6.70 0.83
CA LEU A 72 0.17 -5.94 -0.27
C LEU A 72 0.77 -4.55 -0.38
N CYS A 73 0.58 -3.95 -1.54
CA CYS A 73 0.89 -2.53 -1.80
C CYS A 73 0.03 -2.07 -2.98
N GLY A 74 -0.65 -0.94 -2.81
CA GLY A 74 -1.32 -0.27 -3.91
C GLY A 74 -0.38 0.65 -4.66
N ALA A 75 -0.63 0.85 -5.95
CA ALA A 75 0.09 1.80 -6.78
C ALA A 75 -0.91 2.55 -7.64
N PHE A 76 -0.78 3.87 -7.72
CA PHE A 76 -1.74 4.67 -8.48
C PHE A 76 -1.16 6.01 -8.91
N PHE A 77 -1.79 6.62 -9.92
CA PHE A 77 -1.53 7.98 -10.32
C PHE A 77 -2.65 8.87 -9.77
N GLU A 78 -2.26 9.91 -9.06
CA GLU A 78 -3.22 10.87 -8.50
C GLU A 78 -3.84 11.70 -9.62
N ASN A 79 -5.18 11.77 -9.64
CA ASN A 79 -5.89 12.42 -10.74
C ASN A 79 -5.56 13.91 -10.92
N LYS A 80 -5.42 14.64 -9.81
CA LYS A 80 -5.23 16.10 -9.86
C LYS A 80 -3.83 16.51 -10.30
N THR A 81 -2.82 15.79 -9.83
CA THR A 81 -1.41 16.17 -10.03
C THR A 81 -0.69 15.29 -11.02
N GLY A 82 -1.19 14.09 -11.28
CA GLY A 82 -0.51 13.08 -12.07
C GLY A 82 0.65 12.43 -11.35
N ARG A 83 0.84 12.71 -10.06
CA ARG A 83 1.93 12.12 -9.28
C ARG A 83 1.70 10.62 -9.06
N ALA A 84 2.79 9.87 -9.10
CA ALA A 84 2.77 8.42 -8.88
C ALA A 84 2.94 8.11 -7.39
N PHE A 85 2.03 7.32 -6.85
CA PHE A 85 1.99 6.98 -5.42
C PHE A 85 1.99 5.47 -5.20
N ILE A 86 2.63 5.07 -4.11
CA ILE A 86 2.36 3.76 -3.49
C ILE A 86 1.58 4.01 -2.19
N CYS A 87 0.73 3.06 -1.83
CA CYS A 87 -0.12 3.17 -0.63
C CYS A 87 -0.43 1.79 -0.07
N SER A 88 -1.02 1.78 1.13
CA SER A 88 -1.49 0.54 1.78
C SER A 88 -0.41 -0.54 1.87
N MET A 89 0.84 -0.14 2.05
CA MET A 89 1.96 -1.07 2.15
C MET A 89 1.93 -1.79 3.49
N TRP A 90 1.85 -3.12 3.44
CA TRP A 90 1.86 -3.95 4.64
C TRP A 90 2.40 -5.33 4.33
N VAL A 91 3.17 -5.88 5.28
CA VAL A 91 3.64 -7.26 5.25
C VAL A 91 3.32 -7.87 6.61
N ASP A 92 2.80 -9.09 6.60
CA ASP A 92 2.55 -9.85 7.82
C ASP A 92 3.82 -9.89 8.66
N PRO A 93 3.75 -9.57 9.98
CA PRO A 93 4.93 -9.52 10.85
C PRO A 93 5.79 -10.78 10.82
N GLU A 94 5.19 -11.95 10.67
CA GLU A 94 5.92 -13.22 10.62
C GLU A 94 6.83 -13.32 9.40
N PHE A 95 6.58 -12.52 8.36
CA PHE A 95 7.30 -12.59 7.09
C PHE A 95 8.20 -11.39 6.81
N ARG A 96 8.31 -10.44 7.74
CA ARG A 96 9.06 -9.18 7.52
C ARG A 96 10.56 -9.37 7.35
N LYS A 97 11.12 -10.49 7.79
CA LYS A 97 12.55 -10.77 7.74
C LYS A 97 13.06 -11.23 6.36
N TYR A 98 12.17 -11.43 5.40
CA TYR A 98 12.51 -12.04 4.12
C TYR A 98 12.55 -11.06 2.95
N ARG A 99 12.68 -9.76 3.23
CA ARG A 99 12.72 -8.68 2.24
C ARG A 99 11.50 -8.66 1.30
N ILE A 100 10.37 -9.14 1.76
CA ILE A 100 9.13 -9.18 0.99
C ILE A 100 8.63 -7.77 0.70
N GLY A 101 8.68 -6.88 1.71
CA GLY A 101 8.31 -5.48 1.54
C GLY A 101 9.13 -4.79 0.46
N ASN A 102 10.44 -5.05 0.43
CA ASN A 102 11.31 -4.52 -0.61
C ASN A 102 10.85 -4.98 -2.00
N ASN A 103 10.57 -6.27 -2.15
CA ASN A 103 10.13 -6.83 -3.43
C ASN A 103 8.79 -6.24 -3.89
N ILE A 104 7.84 -6.07 -2.97
CA ILE A 104 6.54 -5.50 -3.30
C ILE A 104 6.70 -4.04 -3.77
N VAL A 105 7.46 -3.23 -3.02
CA VAL A 105 7.67 -1.82 -3.37
C VAL A 105 8.44 -1.69 -4.68
N GLU A 106 9.41 -2.56 -4.93
CA GLU A 106 10.14 -2.55 -6.21
C GLU A 106 9.20 -2.82 -7.39
N LYS A 107 8.33 -3.81 -7.27
CA LYS A 107 7.37 -4.13 -8.34
C LYS A 107 6.36 -3.01 -8.54
N ALA A 108 5.83 -2.45 -7.47
CA ALA A 108 4.92 -1.32 -7.53
C ALA A 108 5.58 -0.09 -8.17
N SER A 109 6.81 0.22 -7.76
CA SER A 109 7.56 1.35 -8.28
C SER A 109 7.90 1.15 -9.77
N SER A 110 8.30 -0.05 -10.17
CA SER A 110 8.58 -0.36 -11.58
C SER A 110 7.35 -0.19 -12.44
N TRP A 111 6.19 -0.67 -11.95
CA TRP A 111 4.92 -0.52 -12.66
C TRP A 111 4.60 0.97 -12.89
N LEU A 112 4.79 1.81 -11.87
CA LEU A 112 4.57 3.25 -11.98
C LEU A 112 5.55 3.90 -12.97
N ARG A 113 6.84 3.56 -12.89
CA ARG A 113 7.87 4.12 -13.76
C ARG A 113 7.68 3.74 -15.21
N GLU A 114 7.29 2.51 -15.49
CA GLU A 114 6.98 2.04 -16.84
C GLU A 114 5.83 2.82 -17.48
N ARG A 115 4.98 3.43 -16.67
CA ARG A 115 3.83 4.24 -17.12
C ARG A 115 4.08 5.74 -17.02
N GLY A 116 5.32 6.15 -16.87
CA GLY A 116 5.71 7.55 -16.90
C GLY A 116 5.86 8.25 -15.56
N GLY A 117 5.74 7.51 -14.44
CA GLY A 117 5.98 8.06 -13.12
C GLY A 117 7.48 8.26 -12.87
N ASN A 118 7.96 9.51 -12.94
CA ASN A 118 9.38 9.82 -12.77
C ASN A 118 9.81 9.72 -11.32
N GLN A 119 8.93 10.08 -10.41
CA GLN A 119 9.16 9.99 -8.97
C GLN A 119 8.05 9.16 -8.35
N VAL A 120 8.40 8.34 -7.38
CA VAL A 120 7.41 7.55 -6.61
C VAL A 120 7.22 8.21 -5.26
N HIS A 121 5.98 8.45 -4.91
CA HIS A 121 5.58 9.15 -3.68
C HIS A 121 4.92 8.18 -2.71
N ALA A 122 5.10 8.44 -1.41
CA ALA A 122 4.42 7.71 -0.34
C ALA A 122 4.13 8.64 0.83
N TRP A 123 2.92 8.58 1.36
CA TRP A 123 2.57 9.27 2.60
C TRP A 123 2.94 8.38 3.78
N VAL A 124 3.74 8.90 4.71
CA VAL A 124 4.22 8.14 5.87
C VAL A 124 3.90 8.92 7.14
N ALA A 125 3.21 8.27 8.08
CA ALA A 125 2.87 8.90 9.35
C ALA A 125 4.15 9.32 10.08
N GLN A 126 4.17 10.56 10.57
CA GLN A 126 5.38 11.16 11.15
C GLN A 126 5.93 10.42 12.37
N ASN A 127 5.08 9.66 13.07
CA ASN A 127 5.46 8.89 14.25
C ASN A 127 5.64 7.40 13.99
N ASN A 128 5.49 6.97 12.74
CA ASN A 128 5.65 5.56 12.40
C ASN A 128 7.12 5.26 12.08
N MET A 129 7.92 5.09 13.12
CA MET A 129 9.37 4.89 12.97
C MET A 129 9.74 3.67 12.13
N PRO A 130 9.08 2.50 12.29
CA PRO A 130 9.38 1.35 11.43
C PRO A 130 9.16 1.65 9.95
N ALA A 131 8.06 2.34 9.59
CA ALA A 131 7.79 2.71 8.21
C ALA A 131 8.81 3.72 7.68
N ILE A 132 9.17 4.71 8.49
CA ILE A 132 10.18 5.71 8.13
C ILE A 132 11.51 5.03 7.80
N SER A 133 11.96 4.12 8.67
CA SER A 133 13.20 3.37 8.45
C SER A 133 13.13 2.51 7.19
N PHE A 134 11.98 1.86 6.97
CA PHE A 134 11.76 1.04 5.80
C PHE A 134 11.88 1.84 4.51
N TYR A 135 11.14 2.96 4.41
CA TYR A 135 11.17 3.79 3.20
C TYR A 135 12.53 4.43 2.97
N LYS A 136 13.18 4.89 4.03
CA LYS A 136 14.54 5.44 3.91
C LYS A 136 15.53 4.38 3.39
N SER A 137 15.40 3.14 3.84
CA SER A 137 16.27 2.04 3.38
C SER A 137 16.11 1.76 1.88
N LEU A 138 14.96 2.12 1.31
CA LEU A 138 14.67 1.96 -0.11
C LEU A 138 15.05 3.19 -0.94
N GLY A 139 15.61 4.22 -0.32
CA GLY A 139 16.01 5.43 -1.02
C GLY A 139 14.98 6.55 -1.04
N PHE A 140 13.88 6.39 -0.32
CA PHE A 140 12.90 7.48 -0.18
C PHE A 140 13.44 8.54 0.77
N VAL A 141 13.16 9.80 0.46
CA VAL A 141 13.54 10.95 1.30
C VAL A 141 12.32 11.78 1.64
N ALA A 142 12.31 12.31 2.87
CA ALA A 142 11.22 13.15 3.34
C ALA A 142 11.21 14.49 2.61
N THR A 143 10.01 14.99 2.33
CA THR A 143 9.81 16.34 1.80
C THR A 143 9.21 17.24 2.89
N ASN A 144 8.92 18.50 2.53
CA ASN A 144 8.25 19.43 3.41
C ASN A 144 6.73 19.37 3.33
N GLU A 145 6.17 18.53 2.44
CA GLU A 145 4.73 18.38 2.31
C GLU A 145 4.17 17.50 3.44
N LYS A 146 3.08 17.97 4.02
CA LYS A 146 2.37 17.29 5.11
C LYS A 146 0.89 17.22 4.82
N GLU A 147 0.25 16.20 5.37
CA GLU A 147 -1.19 15.99 5.27
C GLU A 147 -1.70 15.52 6.64
N ILE A 148 -2.86 16.02 7.06
CA ILE A 148 -3.49 15.57 8.30
C ILE A 148 -4.21 14.26 8.02
N LEU A 149 -3.95 13.23 8.85
CA LEU A 149 -4.62 11.93 8.74
C LEU A 149 -6.08 12.04 9.17
N PRO A 150 -7.03 11.71 8.30
CA PRO A 150 -8.45 11.73 8.68
C PRO A 150 -8.77 10.81 9.88
N SER A 151 -8.08 9.66 9.97
CA SER A 151 -8.30 8.70 11.05
C SER A 151 -7.63 9.10 12.36
N ASN A 152 -6.71 10.07 12.33
CA ASN A 152 -6.03 10.58 13.52
C ASN A 152 -5.62 12.03 13.29
N PRO A 153 -6.53 13.00 13.52
CA PRO A 153 -6.28 14.42 13.23
C PRO A 153 -5.14 15.04 14.02
N SER A 154 -4.67 14.40 15.09
CA SER A 154 -3.55 14.92 15.89
C SER A 154 -2.18 14.59 15.26
N GLU A 155 -2.15 13.76 14.24
CA GLU A 155 -0.94 13.37 13.54
C GLU A 155 -0.97 13.80 12.08
N SER A 156 0.22 13.94 11.50
CA SER A 156 0.39 14.26 10.08
C SER A 156 1.13 13.17 9.36
N ASP A 157 0.79 12.99 8.10
CA ASP A 157 1.63 12.25 7.18
C ASP A 157 2.65 13.18 6.57
N ILE A 158 3.84 12.69 6.35
CA ILE A 158 4.91 13.38 5.63
C ILE A 158 5.02 12.72 4.26
N LEU A 159 5.13 13.54 3.22
CA LEU A 159 5.34 13.02 1.87
C LEU A 159 6.81 12.62 1.70
N TYR A 160 7.03 11.36 1.34
CA TYR A 160 8.34 10.82 0.98
C TYR A 160 8.39 10.62 -0.53
N ILE A 161 9.55 10.86 -1.13
CA ILE A 161 9.76 10.66 -2.57
C ILE A 161 11.00 9.82 -2.84
N ASN A 162 10.93 9.06 -3.93
CA ASN A 162 12.07 8.32 -4.48
C ASN A 162 12.20 8.70 -5.96
N ASN A 163 13.36 9.23 -6.31
CA ASN A 163 13.65 9.65 -7.68
C ASN A 163 13.99 8.48 -8.61
#